data_9b620aeba1a7f6f8f19d58af1afefc2b
#
_entry.id   9b620aeba1a7f6f8f19d58af1afefc2b
#
_cell.length_a   1.000
_cell.length_b   1.000
_cell.length_c   1.000
_cell.angle_alpha   90.00
_cell.angle_beta   90.00
_cell.angle_gamma   90.00
#
_symmetry.space_group_name_H-M   'P 1'
#
loop_
_entity.id
_entity.type
_entity.pdbx_description
1 polymer ?
#
loop_
_entity_poly.entity_id
_entity_poly.type
_entity_poly.pdbx_seq_one_letter_code
_entity_poly.pdbx_strand_id
1 'polypeptide(L)'
;MYQYYFLFYIHRYFQILTAVFRKASLCCYLFIQFSFSFLATAAFAIITNVPRRALICCGLSGAFGWMIYWVCVDLGGTPAFGSLLGSLGVAFISDLFSKRLKMPVTIFNIPGMVPLVPGGLAYQAVRNLVTGSYQAAASYTVQAIMIAGAIALGLVLSEVFNQNIRNFKLKREAIFLKRKKRTTKNVHK
;
A
#
# COMPACT_ATOMS: atom_id res chain seq x y z
N MET A 1 27.41 26.31 26.09
CA MET A 1 27.95 24.97 25.79
C MET A 1 27.18 23.83 26.47
N TYR A 2 26.73 23.98 27.72
CA TYR A 2 25.95 22.95 28.49
C TYR A 2 24.56 22.65 27.92
N GLN A 3 23.91 23.59 27.26
CA GLN A 3 22.54 23.44 26.74
C GLN A 3 22.44 22.47 25.55
N TYR A 4 23.48 22.38 24.73
CA TYR A 4 23.54 21.42 23.60
C TYR A 4 23.77 19.98 24.09
N TYR A 5 24.55 19.78 25.12
CA TYR A 5 24.75 18.45 25.73
C TYR A 5 23.48 17.92 26.38
N PHE A 6 22.71 18.79 27.03
CA PHE A 6 21.45 18.42 27.67
C PHE A 6 20.38 18.00 26.65
N LEU A 7 20.23 18.75 25.55
CA LEU A 7 19.34 18.36 24.43
C LEU A 7 19.77 17.09 23.72
N PHE A 8 21.08 16.89 23.53
CA PHE A 8 21.61 15.68 22.93
C PHE A 8 21.40 14.44 23.83
N TYR A 9 21.56 14.59 25.13
CA TYR A 9 21.28 13.53 26.10
C TYR A 9 19.78 13.19 26.15
N ILE A 10 18.90 14.20 26.19
CA ILE A 10 17.44 13.97 26.16
C ILE A 10 17.02 13.27 24.87
N HIS A 11 17.54 13.69 23.72
CA HIS A 11 17.24 13.05 22.46
C HIS A 11 17.72 11.60 22.41
N ARG A 12 18.89 11.30 22.95
CA ARG A 12 19.44 9.95 23.03
C ARG A 12 18.71 9.06 24.04
N TYR A 13 18.31 9.61 25.21
CA TYR A 13 17.45 8.92 26.17
C TYR A 13 16.06 8.65 25.59
N PHE A 14 15.51 9.60 24.84
CA PHE A 14 14.23 9.41 24.16
C PHE A 14 14.32 8.34 23.08
N GLN A 15 15.41 8.28 22.32
CA GLN A 15 15.65 7.21 21.35
C GLN A 15 15.85 5.83 22.01
N ILE A 16 16.58 5.78 23.14
CA ILE A 16 16.76 4.53 23.91
C ILE A 16 15.43 4.11 24.53
N LEU A 17 14.68 5.03 25.11
CA LEU A 17 13.36 4.77 25.69
C LEU A 17 12.37 4.28 24.64
N THR A 18 12.34 4.91 23.45
CA THR A 18 11.52 4.45 22.32
C THR A 18 11.99 3.10 21.76
N ALA A 19 13.30 2.80 21.76
CA ALA A 19 13.82 1.51 21.35
C ALA A 19 13.50 0.40 22.34
N VAL A 20 13.54 0.68 23.66
CA VAL A 20 13.16 -0.27 24.71
C VAL A 20 11.64 -0.49 24.73
N PHE A 21 10.84 0.57 24.59
CA PHE A 21 9.39 0.46 24.40
C PHE A 21 9.04 -0.25 23.09
N ARG A 22 9.79 -0.05 22.03
CA ARG A 22 9.62 -0.75 20.74
C ARG A 22 9.77 -2.27 20.91
N LYS A 23 10.68 -2.76 21.74
CA LYS A 23 10.94 -4.19 21.91
C LYS A 23 9.89 -4.90 22.80
N ALA A 24 9.34 -4.21 23.79
CA ALA A 24 8.29 -4.75 24.69
C ALA A 24 6.87 -4.59 24.08
N SER A 25 6.68 -3.64 23.14
CA SER A 25 5.38 -3.27 22.59
C SER A 25 5.25 -3.49 21.09
N LEU A 26 6.14 -4.27 20.45
CA LEU A 26 6.12 -4.49 19.00
C LEU A 26 4.75 -5.00 18.53
N CYS A 27 4.16 -5.92 19.27
CA CYS A 27 2.83 -6.44 18.99
C CYS A 27 1.73 -5.36 19.15
N CYS A 28 1.81 -4.54 20.21
CA CYS A 28 0.89 -3.44 20.44
C CYS A 28 1.03 -2.34 19.39
N TYR A 29 2.28 -2.02 19.00
CA TYR A 29 2.56 -1.02 17.98
C TYR A 29 2.07 -1.46 16.59
N LEU A 30 2.29 -2.72 16.21
CA LEU A 30 1.77 -3.31 14.97
C LEU A 30 0.24 -3.27 14.95
N PHE A 31 -0.40 -3.61 16.07
CA PHE A 31 -1.85 -3.57 16.18
C PHE A 31 -2.40 -2.15 16.02
N ILE A 32 -1.76 -1.16 16.61
CA ILE A 32 -2.12 0.25 16.47
C ILE A 32 -2.00 0.70 15.01
N GLN A 33 -0.85 0.44 14.36
CA GLN A 33 -0.62 0.79 12.96
C GLN A 33 -1.66 0.14 12.03
N PHE A 34 -1.94 -1.14 12.24
CA PHE A 34 -2.95 -1.87 11.49
C PHE A 34 -4.33 -1.27 11.67
N SER A 35 -4.74 -0.99 12.93
CA SER A 35 -6.07 -0.47 13.25
C SER A 35 -6.31 0.92 12.67
N PHE A 36 -5.33 1.83 12.81
CA PHE A 36 -5.45 3.18 12.25
C PHE A 36 -5.48 3.18 10.73
N SER A 37 -4.65 2.37 10.09
CA SER A 37 -4.67 2.23 8.63
C SER A 37 -5.97 1.62 8.13
N PHE A 38 -6.50 0.60 8.83
CA PHE A 38 -7.81 0.01 8.53
C PHE A 38 -8.94 1.05 8.63
N LEU A 39 -8.98 1.82 9.74
CA LEU A 39 -9.99 2.85 9.95
C LEU A 39 -9.91 3.96 8.90
N ALA A 40 -8.72 4.45 8.59
CA ALA A 40 -8.51 5.49 7.58
C ALA A 40 -9.00 5.03 6.20
N THR A 41 -8.65 3.81 5.80
CA THR A 41 -9.09 3.22 4.54
C THR A 41 -10.59 2.99 4.49
N ALA A 42 -11.18 2.46 5.57
CA ALA A 42 -12.61 2.23 5.66
C ALA A 42 -13.41 3.55 5.65
N ALA A 43 -12.93 4.57 6.36
CA ALA A 43 -13.54 5.90 6.34
C ALA A 43 -13.51 6.52 4.94
N PHE A 44 -12.39 6.41 4.22
CA PHE A 44 -12.31 6.89 2.85
C PHE A 44 -13.22 6.09 1.90
N ALA A 45 -13.34 4.78 2.10
CA ALA A 45 -14.27 3.95 1.33
C ALA A 45 -15.74 4.36 1.54
N ILE A 46 -16.10 4.84 2.73
CA ILE A 46 -17.45 5.40 3.00
C ILE A 46 -17.62 6.71 2.23
N ILE A 47 -16.64 7.62 2.25
CA ILE A 47 -16.68 8.90 1.53
C ILE A 47 -16.84 8.67 0.02
N THR A 48 -16.17 7.65 -0.53
CA THR A 48 -16.26 7.28 -1.94
C THR A 48 -17.49 6.42 -2.28
N ASN A 49 -18.40 6.25 -1.34
CA ASN A 49 -19.69 5.57 -1.52
C ASN A 49 -19.56 4.09 -1.95
N VAL A 50 -18.53 3.42 -1.42
CA VAL A 50 -18.29 1.99 -1.65
C VAL A 50 -19.42 1.15 -1.02
N PRO A 51 -19.94 0.09 -1.69
CA PRO A 51 -20.97 -0.78 -1.14
C PRO A 51 -20.54 -1.37 0.21
N ARG A 52 -21.47 -1.41 1.18
CA ARG A 52 -21.23 -1.87 2.55
C ARG A 52 -20.57 -3.25 2.63
N ARG A 53 -20.86 -4.15 1.69
CA ARG A 53 -20.25 -5.49 1.60
C ARG A 53 -18.76 -5.48 1.30
N ALA A 54 -18.25 -4.41 0.68
CA ALA A 54 -16.84 -4.27 0.30
C ALA A 54 -16.02 -3.47 1.33
N LEU A 55 -16.66 -2.75 2.29
CA LEU A 55 -15.98 -1.86 3.25
C LEU A 55 -14.90 -2.57 4.07
N ILE A 56 -15.20 -3.74 4.61
CA ILE A 56 -14.24 -4.53 5.41
C ILE A 56 -13.04 -4.95 4.54
N CYS A 57 -13.31 -5.38 3.31
CA CYS A 57 -12.26 -5.78 2.38
C CYS A 57 -11.38 -4.60 1.94
N CYS A 58 -11.97 -3.40 1.77
CA CYS A 58 -11.22 -2.17 1.52
C CYS A 58 -10.31 -1.83 2.70
N GLY A 59 -10.85 -1.84 3.93
CA GLY A 59 -10.06 -1.61 5.15
C GLY A 59 -8.89 -2.58 5.27
N LEU A 60 -9.13 -3.86 5.04
CA LEU A 60 -8.08 -4.89 5.06
C LEU A 60 -7.03 -4.65 3.97
N SER A 61 -7.40 -4.31 2.74
CA SER A 61 -6.43 -4.07 1.66
C SER A 61 -5.48 -2.93 1.99
N GLY A 62 -5.99 -1.81 2.54
CA GLY A 62 -5.15 -0.67 2.95
C GLY A 62 -4.29 -0.99 4.17
N ALA A 63 -4.83 -1.69 5.16
CA ALA A 63 -4.07 -2.10 6.33
C ALA A 63 -2.89 -3.02 5.97
N PHE A 64 -3.11 -3.99 5.09
CA PHE A 64 -2.02 -4.86 4.60
C PHE A 64 -0.97 -4.10 3.80
N GLY A 65 -1.38 -3.19 2.90
CA GLY A 65 -0.44 -2.36 2.14
C GLY A 65 0.42 -1.50 3.05
N TRP A 66 -0.19 -0.88 4.06
CA TRP A 66 0.54 -0.10 5.07
C TRP A 66 1.52 -0.94 5.87
N MET A 67 1.14 -2.15 6.27
CA MET A 67 2.01 -3.06 7.01
C MET A 67 3.25 -3.45 6.20
N ILE A 68 3.08 -3.75 4.90
CA ILE A 68 4.20 -4.05 3.99
C ILE A 68 5.14 -2.84 3.89
N TYR A 69 4.58 -1.63 3.69
CA TYR A 69 5.34 -0.39 3.67
C TYR A 69 6.14 -0.21 4.96
N TRP A 70 5.45 -0.32 6.10
CA TRP A 70 6.05 -0.09 7.40
C TRP A 70 7.20 -1.07 7.68
N VAL A 71 6.99 -2.37 7.46
CA VAL A 71 8.01 -3.41 7.63
C VAL A 71 9.21 -3.15 6.72
N CYS A 72 8.98 -2.77 5.47
CA CYS A 72 10.06 -2.46 4.54
C CYS A 72 10.93 -1.29 5.02
N VAL A 73 10.32 -0.22 5.53
CA VAL A 73 11.03 0.95 6.04
C VAL A 73 11.73 0.64 7.36
N ASP A 74 11.14 -0.16 8.25
CA ASP A 74 11.75 -0.58 9.52
C ASP A 74 12.99 -1.46 9.30
N LEU A 75 13.03 -2.26 8.23
CA LEU A 75 14.20 -3.03 7.79
C LEU A 75 15.28 -2.18 7.11
N GLY A 76 15.12 -0.86 7.04
CA GLY A 76 16.09 0.08 6.47
C GLY A 76 15.88 0.38 4.98
N GLY A 77 14.75 -0.02 4.40
CA GLY A 77 14.37 0.34 3.04
C GLY A 77 14.03 1.82 2.88
N THR A 78 14.20 2.35 1.68
CA THR A 78 13.79 3.74 1.38
C THR A 78 12.26 3.86 1.38
N PRO A 79 11.69 5.01 1.77
CA PRO A 79 10.24 5.22 1.73
C PRO A 79 9.62 4.98 0.34
N ALA A 80 10.33 5.31 -0.73
CA ALA A 80 9.89 5.05 -2.11
C ALA A 80 9.79 3.54 -2.40
N PHE A 81 10.81 2.76 -1.99
CA PHE A 81 10.80 1.30 -2.17
C PHE A 81 9.71 0.64 -1.32
N GLY A 82 9.52 1.08 -0.08
CA GLY A 82 8.42 0.65 0.78
C GLY A 82 7.06 0.92 0.15
N SER A 83 6.86 2.10 -0.43
CA SER A 83 5.61 2.48 -1.11
C SER A 83 5.35 1.66 -2.37
N LEU A 84 6.39 1.29 -3.12
CA LEU A 84 6.28 0.39 -4.26
C LEU A 84 5.81 -1.00 -3.83
N LEU A 85 6.44 -1.58 -2.81
CA LEU A 85 6.03 -2.90 -2.29
C LEU A 85 4.65 -2.85 -1.64
N GLY A 86 4.34 -1.80 -0.89
CA GLY A 86 3.03 -1.57 -0.28
C GLY A 86 1.92 -1.50 -1.33
N SER A 87 2.14 -0.75 -2.42
CA SER A 87 1.17 -0.61 -3.51
C SER A 87 0.97 -1.92 -4.29
N LEU A 88 2.02 -2.69 -4.52
CA LEU A 88 1.92 -4.05 -5.07
C LEU A 88 1.07 -4.95 -4.16
N GLY A 89 1.29 -4.89 -2.84
CA GLY A 89 0.52 -5.64 -1.85
C GLY A 89 -0.97 -5.27 -1.85
N VAL A 90 -1.29 -3.97 -1.85
CA VAL A 90 -2.67 -3.49 -1.98
C VAL A 90 -3.31 -4.03 -3.24
N ALA A 91 -2.66 -3.90 -4.38
CA ALA A 91 -3.22 -4.31 -5.67
C ALA A 91 -3.44 -5.83 -5.73
N PHE A 92 -2.52 -6.64 -5.19
CA PHE A 92 -2.67 -8.09 -5.13
C PHE A 92 -3.86 -8.51 -4.27
N ILE A 93 -4.01 -7.93 -3.07
CA ILE A 93 -5.11 -8.23 -2.15
C ILE A 93 -6.44 -7.74 -2.73
N SER A 94 -6.45 -6.57 -3.37
CA SER A 94 -7.63 -6.01 -4.05
C SER A 94 -8.12 -6.91 -5.18
N ASP A 95 -7.21 -7.52 -5.95
CA ASP A 95 -7.56 -8.49 -6.99
C ASP A 95 -8.19 -9.78 -6.41
N LEU A 96 -7.69 -10.26 -5.25
CA LEU A 96 -8.29 -11.39 -4.56
C LEU A 96 -9.73 -11.07 -4.08
N PHE A 97 -9.94 -9.92 -3.48
CA PHE A 97 -11.27 -9.49 -3.02
C PHE A 97 -12.23 -9.22 -4.18
N SER A 98 -11.74 -8.61 -5.26
CA SER A 98 -12.50 -8.40 -6.49
C SER A 98 -13.06 -9.72 -7.05
N LYS A 99 -12.23 -10.76 -7.12
CA LYS A 99 -12.63 -12.10 -7.59
C LYS A 99 -13.64 -12.77 -6.65
N ARG A 100 -13.49 -12.58 -5.32
CA ARG A 100 -14.42 -13.15 -4.34
C ARG A 100 -15.78 -12.45 -4.34
N LEU A 101 -15.78 -11.13 -4.37
CA LEU A 101 -16.99 -10.32 -4.29
C LEU A 101 -17.63 -10.03 -5.66
N LYS A 102 -16.96 -10.43 -6.76
CA LYS A 102 -17.38 -10.18 -8.15
C LYS A 102 -17.61 -8.68 -8.42
N MET A 103 -16.72 -7.83 -7.88
CA MET A 103 -16.76 -6.38 -8.02
C MET A 103 -15.50 -5.88 -8.74
N PRO A 104 -15.51 -4.69 -9.37
CA PRO A 104 -14.34 -4.10 -9.98
C PRO A 104 -13.18 -3.93 -8.99
N VAL A 105 -11.94 -4.22 -9.42
CA VAL A 105 -10.73 -4.10 -8.59
C VAL A 105 -10.51 -2.68 -8.07
N THR A 106 -10.90 -1.68 -8.85
CA THR A 106 -10.77 -0.26 -8.53
C THR A 106 -11.48 0.14 -7.23
N ILE A 107 -12.58 -0.54 -6.89
CA ILE A 107 -13.33 -0.32 -5.63
C ILE A 107 -12.46 -0.60 -4.40
N PHE A 108 -11.52 -1.53 -4.50
CA PHE A 108 -10.62 -1.91 -3.41
C PHE A 108 -9.27 -1.17 -3.49
N ASN A 109 -8.76 -0.95 -4.72
CA ASN A 109 -7.48 -0.28 -4.95
C ASN A 109 -7.50 1.18 -4.48
N ILE A 110 -8.53 1.95 -4.88
CA ILE A 110 -8.59 3.39 -4.57
C ILE A 110 -8.55 3.65 -3.07
N PRO A 111 -9.44 3.08 -2.24
CA PRO A 111 -9.35 3.26 -0.79
C PRO A 111 -8.08 2.63 -0.20
N GLY A 112 -7.65 1.47 -0.71
CA GLY A 112 -6.48 0.76 -0.20
C GLY A 112 -5.17 1.53 -0.31
N MET A 113 -5.06 2.45 -1.27
CA MET A 113 -3.88 3.30 -1.46
C MET A 113 -3.81 4.49 -0.49
N VAL A 114 -4.90 4.88 0.14
CA VAL A 114 -4.96 6.10 0.97
C VAL A 114 -3.86 6.17 2.02
N PRO A 115 -3.55 5.11 2.78
CA PRO A 115 -2.49 5.17 3.77
C PRO A 115 -1.08 5.37 3.18
N LEU A 116 -0.87 5.00 1.91
CA LEU A 116 0.43 5.08 1.23
C LEU A 116 0.68 6.45 0.57
N VAL A 117 -0.38 7.24 0.35
CA VAL A 117 -0.26 8.55 -0.31
C VAL A 117 0.59 9.50 0.53
N PRO A 118 1.61 10.17 -0.04
CA PRO A 118 2.54 11.04 0.69
C PRO A 118 1.94 12.41 1.02
N GLY A 119 0.73 12.43 1.63
CA GLY A 119 0.00 13.67 1.95
C GLY A 119 0.74 14.57 2.94
N GLY A 120 1.39 13.98 3.94
CA GLY A 120 2.19 14.71 4.92
C GLY A 120 3.39 15.43 4.28
N LEU A 121 4.08 14.78 3.34
CA LEU A 121 5.20 15.38 2.61
C LEU A 121 4.73 16.49 1.68
N ALA A 122 3.62 16.29 0.97
CA ALA A 122 3.01 17.32 0.13
C ALA A 122 2.60 18.56 0.95
N TYR A 123 2.00 18.35 2.12
CA TYR A 123 1.69 19.44 3.05
C TYR A 123 2.94 20.19 3.52
N GLN A 124 4.00 19.46 3.91
CA GLN A 124 5.27 20.06 4.32
C GLN A 124 5.92 20.88 3.18
N ALA A 125 5.86 20.40 1.95
CA ALA A 125 6.35 21.10 0.79
C ALA A 125 5.66 22.46 0.61
N VAL A 126 4.32 22.49 0.63
CA VAL A 126 3.54 23.73 0.50
C VAL A 126 3.77 24.66 1.69
N ARG A 127 3.78 24.14 2.92
CA ARG A 127 4.04 24.94 4.12
C ARG A 127 5.40 25.62 4.06
N ASN A 128 6.47 24.91 3.73
CA ASN A 128 7.81 25.48 3.63
C ASN A 128 7.93 26.48 2.47
N LEU A 129 7.18 26.28 1.38
CA LEU A 129 7.12 27.25 0.29
C LEU A 129 6.53 28.59 0.76
N VAL A 130 5.41 28.54 1.50
CA VAL A 130 4.73 29.75 2.03
C VAL A 130 5.57 30.45 3.10
N THR A 131 6.33 29.70 3.91
CA THR A 131 7.21 30.28 4.95
C THR A 131 8.56 30.75 4.41
N GLY A 132 8.81 30.69 3.09
CA GLY A 132 10.05 31.16 2.46
C GLY A 132 11.24 30.21 2.54
N SER A 133 11.05 28.99 3.08
CA SER A 133 12.10 27.97 3.17
C SER A 133 12.19 27.13 1.90
N TYR A 134 12.55 27.74 0.78
CA TYR A 134 12.49 27.14 -0.56
C TYR A 134 13.29 25.83 -0.71
N GLN A 135 14.45 25.74 -0.06
CA GLN A 135 15.30 24.54 -0.15
C GLN A 135 14.64 23.34 0.55
N ALA A 136 14.01 23.57 1.71
CA ALA A 136 13.24 22.54 2.40
C ALA A 136 11.98 22.16 1.59
N ALA A 137 11.28 23.14 1.02
CA ALA A 137 10.12 22.92 0.16
C ALA A 137 10.48 22.04 -1.05
N ALA A 138 11.58 22.33 -1.73
CA ALA A 138 12.06 21.52 -2.86
C ALA A 138 12.37 20.08 -2.46
N SER A 139 13.04 19.87 -1.32
CA SER A 139 13.38 18.51 -0.85
C SER A 139 12.14 17.67 -0.52
N TYR A 140 11.13 18.24 0.15
CA TYR A 140 9.86 17.55 0.42
C TYR A 140 9.05 17.27 -0.85
N THR A 141 9.09 18.20 -1.81
CA THR A 141 8.42 18.02 -3.12
C THR A 141 9.04 16.83 -3.88
N VAL A 142 10.36 16.77 -3.97
CA VAL A 142 11.05 15.65 -4.64
C VAL A 142 10.72 14.31 -3.97
N GLN A 143 10.74 14.25 -2.64
CA GLN A 143 10.38 13.04 -1.91
C GLN A 143 8.92 12.62 -2.18
N ALA A 144 7.98 13.56 -2.17
CA ALA A 144 6.57 13.29 -2.47
C ALA A 144 6.39 12.73 -3.90
N ILE A 145 7.07 13.31 -4.88
CA ILE A 145 7.05 12.85 -6.28
C ILE A 145 7.64 11.45 -6.41
N MET A 146 8.77 11.16 -5.75
CA MET A 146 9.38 9.83 -5.77
C MET A 146 8.44 8.76 -5.20
N ILE A 147 7.76 9.04 -4.08
CA ILE A 147 6.81 8.12 -3.47
C ILE A 147 5.58 7.94 -4.37
N ALA A 148 5.02 9.03 -4.90
CA ALA A 148 3.88 8.97 -5.82
C ALA A 148 4.21 8.17 -7.09
N GLY A 149 5.39 8.37 -7.66
CA GLY A 149 5.90 7.59 -8.78
C GLY A 149 6.06 6.11 -8.46
N ALA A 150 6.58 5.79 -7.28
CA ALA A 150 6.72 4.41 -6.81
C ALA A 150 5.35 3.70 -6.66
N ILE A 151 4.34 4.40 -6.12
CA ILE A 151 2.97 3.89 -6.01
C ILE A 151 2.37 3.62 -7.40
N ALA A 152 2.52 4.57 -8.33
CA ALA A 152 2.02 4.44 -9.69
C ALA A 152 2.67 3.24 -10.42
N LEU A 153 3.99 3.08 -10.30
CA LEU A 153 4.71 1.92 -10.85
C LEU A 153 4.22 0.60 -10.24
N GLY A 154 4.01 0.55 -8.92
CA GLY A 154 3.49 -0.65 -8.25
C GLY A 154 2.11 -1.06 -8.76
N LEU A 155 1.20 -0.08 -8.99
CA LEU A 155 -0.12 -0.34 -9.57
C LEU A 155 -0.02 -0.88 -10.99
N VAL A 156 0.77 -0.24 -11.85
CA VAL A 156 0.94 -0.66 -13.25
C VAL A 156 1.52 -2.08 -13.32
N LEU A 157 2.57 -2.36 -12.54
CA LEU A 157 3.18 -3.69 -12.49
C LEU A 157 2.18 -4.76 -12.06
N SER A 158 1.36 -4.47 -11.05
CA SER A 158 0.33 -5.40 -10.58
C SER A 158 -0.73 -5.67 -11.65
N GLU A 159 -1.19 -4.63 -12.37
CA GLU A 159 -2.18 -4.77 -13.43
C GLU A 159 -1.65 -5.63 -14.58
N VAL A 160 -0.43 -5.37 -15.03
CA VAL A 160 0.24 -6.18 -16.08
C VAL A 160 0.37 -7.63 -15.64
N PHE A 161 0.75 -7.86 -14.38
CA PHE A 161 0.89 -9.22 -13.84
C PHE A 161 -0.44 -9.97 -13.81
N ASN A 162 -1.51 -9.31 -13.37
CA ASN A 162 -2.86 -9.85 -13.33
C ASN A 162 -3.42 -10.14 -14.73
N GLN A 163 -3.18 -9.26 -15.70
CA GLN A 163 -3.58 -9.49 -17.09
C GLN A 163 -2.89 -10.72 -17.67
N ASN A 164 -1.60 -10.89 -17.43
CA ASN A 164 -0.86 -12.06 -17.89
C ASN A 164 -1.43 -13.35 -17.29
N ILE A 165 -1.67 -13.41 -15.98
CA ILE A 165 -2.25 -14.59 -15.32
C ILE A 165 -3.63 -14.92 -15.92
N ARG A 166 -4.47 -13.91 -16.16
CA ARG A 166 -5.79 -14.09 -16.76
C ARG A 166 -5.71 -14.65 -18.18
N ASN A 167 -4.80 -14.14 -18.98
CA ASN A 167 -4.56 -14.60 -20.35
C ASN A 167 -4.08 -16.07 -20.38
N PHE A 168 -3.21 -16.47 -19.45
CA PHE A 168 -2.78 -17.86 -19.32
C PHE A 168 -3.93 -18.80 -18.96
N LYS A 169 -4.82 -18.39 -18.05
CA LYS A 169 -6.01 -19.18 -17.67
C LYS A 169 -6.95 -19.37 -18.86
N LEU A 170 -7.26 -18.29 -19.59
CA LEU A 170 -8.11 -18.34 -20.77
C LEU A 170 -7.53 -19.24 -21.89
N LYS A 171 -6.22 -19.17 -22.13
CA LYS A 171 -5.55 -20.07 -23.07
C LYS A 171 -5.66 -21.54 -22.66
N ARG A 172 -5.48 -21.84 -21.36
CA ARG A 172 -5.64 -23.22 -20.85
C ARG A 172 -7.07 -23.75 -21.05
N GLU A 173 -8.07 -22.95 -20.73
CA GLU A 173 -9.47 -23.34 -20.92
C GLU A 173 -9.81 -23.55 -22.40
N ALA A 174 -9.34 -22.67 -23.28
CA ALA A 174 -9.53 -22.81 -24.73
C ALA A 174 -8.89 -24.10 -25.28
N ILE A 175 -7.69 -24.47 -24.80
CA ILE A 175 -7.03 -25.73 -25.19
C ILE A 175 -7.81 -26.94 -24.67
N PHE A 176 -8.31 -26.89 -23.43
CA PHE A 176 -9.11 -27.96 -22.85
C PHE A 176 -10.41 -28.20 -23.59
N LEU A 177 -11.11 -27.11 -23.93
CA LEU A 177 -12.35 -27.17 -24.73
C LEU A 177 -12.11 -27.71 -26.14
N LYS A 178 -11.01 -27.34 -26.80
CA LYS A 178 -10.62 -27.90 -28.11
C LYS A 178 -10.32 -29.40 -28.01
N ARG A 179 -9.66 -29.88 -26.97
CA ARG A 179 -9.42 -31.32 -26.74
C ARG A 179 -10.74 -32.06 -26.55
N LYS A 180 -11.65 -31.54 -25.70
CA LYS A 180 -12.95 -32.19 -25.44
C LYS A 180 -13.79 -32.29 -26.71
N LYS A 181 -13.83 -31.26 -27.56
CA LYS A 181 -14.53 -31.28 -28.87
C LYS A 181 -13.94 -32.31 -29.85
N ARG A 182 -12.63 -32.55 -29.84
CA ARG A 182 -11.99 -33.58 -30.67
C ARG A 182 -12.35 -34.98 -30.23
N THR A 183 -12.38 -35.21 -28.91
CA THR A 183 -12.72 -36.53 -28.35
C THR A 183 -14.18 -36.92 -28.67
N THR A 184 -15.13 -35.96 -28.50
CA THR A 184 -16.56 -36.23 -28.85
C THR A 184 -16.78 -36.49 -30.35
N LYS A 185 -16.00 -35.80 -31.21
CA LYS A 185 -16.13 -36.03 -32.68
C LYS A 185 -15.58 -37.40 -33.16
N ASN A 186 -14.63 -37.96 -32.39
CA ASN A 186 -14.08 -39.30 -32.71
C ASN A 186 -14.91 -40.45 -32.16
N VAL A 187 -15.80 -40.20 -31.22
CA VAL A 187 -16.72 -41.23 -30.62
C VAL A 187 -17.98 -41.42 -31.49
N HIS A 188 -18.32 -40.40 -32.32
CA HIS A 188 -19.47 -40.44 -33.24
C HIS A 188 -19.10 -40.83 -34.69
N LYS A 189 -17.89 -41.33 -34.93
CA LYS A 189 -17.45 -41.99 -36.18
C LYS A 189 -17.21 -43.44 -35.94
#